data_e199d200c190fa718b1a01ef5f682b4e
#
_entry.id   e199d200c190fa718b1a01ef5f682b4e
#
_cell.length_a   1.000
_cell.length_b   1.000
_cell.length_c   1.000
_cell.angle_alpha   90.00
_cell.angle_beta   90.00
_cell.angle_gamma   90.00
#
_symmetry.space_group_name_H-M   'P 1'
#
loop_
_entity.id
_entity.type
_entity.pdbx_description
1 polymer ?
#
loop_
_entity_poly.entity_id
_entity_poly.type
_entity_poly.pdbx_seq_one_letter_code
_entity_poly.pdbx_strand_id
1 'polypeptide(L)'
;MYALHYRVSVSLVRAIIQRESNWQPCAVSSKGAKGLMQLMPATARRLGVRDSCNIEQNISGGVRYLAWLMRLFHNDLRLVAAGYYVGEDIVARRGLSYHNREVVSYVARIRATYVLQAGMNDGLEKSASKKVIR
;
A
#
# COMPACT_ATOMS: atom_id res chain seq x y z
N MET A 1 -9.90 8.29 4.78
CA MET A 1 -9.74 8.81 6.15
C MET A 1 -8.49 8.29 6.84
N TYR A 2 -8.27 6.97 6.96
CA TYR A 2 -7.08 6.40 7.65
C TYR A 2 -5.74 6.85 7.04
N ALA A 3 -5.63 6.89 5.72
CA ALA A 3 -4.40 7.30 5.05
C ALA A 3 -3.97 8.71 5.47
N LEU A 4 -4.90 9.67 5.50
CA LEU A 4 -4.60 11.04 5.92
C LEU A 4 -4.22 11.11 7.40
N HIS A 5 -4.91 10.36 8.26
CA HIS A 5 -4.62 10.33 9.70
C HIS A 5 -3.19 9.84 9.98
N TYR A 6 -2.74 8.82 9.28
CA TYR A 6 -1.40 8.26 9.44
C TYR A 6 -0.35 8.87 8.51
N ARG A 7 -0.69 9.93 7.77
CA ARG A 7 0.18 10.63 6.82
C ARG A 7 0.75 9.72 5.74
N VAL A 8 -0.05 8.75 5.30
CA VAL A 8 0.26 7.90 4.16
C VAL A 8 -0.48 8.44 2.94
N SER A 9 0.18 8.46 1.79
CA SER A 9 -0.43 8.91 0.54
C SER A 9 -1.64 8.03 0.18
N VAL A 10 -2.79 8.65 -0.07
CA VAL A 10 -3.99 7.95 -0.55
C VAL A 10 -3.71 7.25 -1.87
N SER A 11 -2.93 7.87 -2.76
CA SER A 11 -2.53 7.27 -4.03
C SER A 11 -1.71 6.01 -3.86
N LEU A 12 -0.82 5.97 -2.86
CA LEU A 12 -0.06 4.76 -2.53
C LEU A 12 -0.97 3.64 -2.01
N VAL A 13 -1.89 3.96 -1.12
CA VAL A 13 -2.86 2.98 -0.60
C VAL A 13 -3.70 2.39 -1.74
N ARG A 14 -4.20 3.22 -2.64
CA ARG A 14 -4.97 2.77 -3.80
C ARG A 14 -4.13 1.88 -4.72
N ALA A 15 -2.87 2.23 -4.97
CA ALA A 15 -1.97 1.43 -5.79
C ALA A 15 -1.74 0.03 -5.17
N ILE A 16 -1.54 -0.04 -3.86
CA ILE A 16 -1.41 -1.30 -3.13
C ILE A 16 -2.69 -2.15 -3.24
N ILE A 17 -3.84 -1.57 -2.95
CA ILE A 17 -5.13 -2.29 -3.04
C ILE A 17 -5.37 -2.83 -4.44
N GLN A 18 -5.14 -2.02 -5.46
CA GLN A 18 -5.31 -2.45 -6.84
C GLN A 18 -4.40 -3.63 -7.19
N ARG A 19 -3.14 -3.57 -6.79
CA ARG A 19 -2.18 -4.65 -7.06
C ARG A 19 -2.49 -5.91 -6.25
N GLU A 20 -2.84 -5.76 -4.98
CA GLU A 20 -3.01 -6.88 -4.06
C GLU A 20 -4.31 -7.65 -4.28
N SER A 21 -5.42 -6.97 -4.41
CA SER A 21 -6.75 -7.58 -4.44
C SER A 21 -7.59 -7.20 -5.66
N ASN A 22 -7.14 -6.23 -6.43
CA ASN A 22 -8.00 -5.60 -7.47
C ASN A 22 -9.36 -5.17 -6.90
N TRP A 23 -9.35 -4.61 -5.71
CA TRP A 23 -10.53 -4.11 -4.98
C TRP A 23 -11.52 -5.20 -4.54
N GLN A 24 -11.11 -6.46 -4.46
CA GLN A 24 -11.95 -7.53 -3.95
C GLN A 24 -11.84 -7.61 -2.41
N PRO A 25 -12.94 -7.36 -1.66
CA PRO A 25 -12.86 -7.17 -0.20
C PRO A 25 -12.38 -8.39 0.58
N CYS A 26 -12.60 -9.58 0.06
CA CYS A 26 -12.22 -10.83 0.72
C CYS A 26 -11.36 -11.74 -0.14
N ALA A 27 -10.53 -11.16 -1.01
CA ALA A 27 -9.55 -11.92 -1.79
C ALA A 27 -8.61 -12.70 -0.86
N VAL A 28 -8.34 -13.96 -1.20
CA VAL A 28 -7.41 -14.82 -0.46
C VAL A 28 -6.35 -15.34 -1.41
N SER A 29 -5.08 -15.08 -1.10
CA SER A 29 -3.97 -15.62 -1.88
C SER A 29 -3.66 -17.07 -1.53
N SER A 30 -2.87 -17.73 -2.38
CA SER A 30 -2.40 -19.10 -2.14
C SER A 30 -1.58 -19.23 -0.84
N LYS A 31 -0.95 -18.14 -0.38
CA LYS A 31 -0.17 -18.09 0.86
C LYS A 31 -0.97 -17.66 2.07
N GLY A 32 -2.28 -17.37 1.92
CA GLY A 32 -3.17 -16.99 2.99
C GLY A 32 -3.24 -15.48 3.27
N ALA A 33 -2.65 -14.63 2.42
CA ALA A 33 -2.89 -13.19 2.50
C ALA A 33 -4.36 -12.90 2.20
N LYS A 34 -4.97 -11.97 2.93
CA LYS A 34 -6.43 -11.81 2.91
C LYS A 34 -6.87 -10.36 2.90
N GLY A 35 -7.93 -10.09 2.13
CA GLY A 35 -8.62 -8.82 2.08
C GLY A 35 -8.04 -7.83 1.09
N LEU A 36 -8.53 -6.59 1.11
CA LEU A 36 -8.18 -5.54 0.17
C LEU A 36 -6.68 -5.29 0.06
N MET A 37 -6.00 -5.21 1.19
CA MET A 37 -4.57 -4.93 1.26
C MET A 37 -3.73 -6.20 1.46
N GLN A 38 -4.34 -7.38 1.36
CA GLN A 38 -3.68 -8.69 1.41
C GLN A 38 -2.76 -8.85 2.63
N LEU A 39 -3.34 -8.70 3.82
CA LEU A 39 -2.61 -8.90 5.07
C LEU A 39 -2.38 -10.39 5.32
N MET A 40 -1.14 -10.76 5.60
CA MET A 40 -0.82 -12.10 6.08
C MET A 40 -1.41 -12.30 7.49
N PRO A 41 -1.82 -13.52 7.85
CA PRO A 41 -2.46 -13.79 9.15
C PRO A 41 -1.64 -13.29 10.35
N ALA A 42 -0.33 -13.49 10.35
CA ALA A 42 0.55 -13.02 11.43
C ALA A 42 0.59 -11.48 11.51
N THR A 43 0.65 -10.81 10.37
CA THR A 43 0.63 -9.34 10.30
C THR A 43 -0.72 -8.79 10.77
N ALA A 44 -1.82 -9.39 10.33
CA ALA A 44 -3.17 -9.03 10.76
C ALA A 44 -3.30 -9.11 12.29
N ARG A 45 -2.81 -10.20 12.90
CA ARG A 45 -2.81 -10.36 14.36
C ARG A 45 -2.00 -9.26 15.06
N ARG A 46 -0.80 -8.97 14.60
CA ARG A 46 0.03 -7.88 15.17
C ARG A 46 -0.66 -6.52 15.10
N LEU A 47 -1.42 -6.29 14.05
CA LEU A 47 -2.14 -5.04 13.82
C LEU A 47 -3.52 -5.00 14.51
N GLY A 48 -3.93 -6.06 15.18
CA GLY A 48 -5.25 -6.14 15.82
C GLY A 48 -6.41 -6.25 14.84
N VAL A 49 -6.15 -6.68 13.60
CA VAL A 49 -7.18 -6.96 12.61
C VAL A 49 -7.81 -8.31 12.91
N ARG A 50 -9.06 -8.30 13.32
CA ARG A 50 -9.81 -9.52 13.68
C ARG A 50 -10.46 -10.17 12.47
N ASP A 51 -10.98 -9.37 11.57
CA ASP A 51 -11.62 -9.82 10.34
C ASP A 51 -10.98 -9.11 9.14
N SER A 52 -10.11 -9.83 8.44
CA SER A 52 -9.41 -9.28 7.27
C SER A 52 -10.33 -9.09 6.05
N CYS A 53 -11.53 -9.67 6.05
CA CYS A 53 -12.54 -9.41 5.02
C CYS A 53 -13.36 -8.15 5.31
N ASN A 54 -13.32 -7.64 6.54
CA ASN A 54 -13.93 -6.36 6.87
C ASN A 54 -13.11 -5.23 6.25
N ILE A 55 -13.74 -4.45 5.37
CA ILE A 55 -13.08 -3.40 4.58
C ILE A 55 -12.36 -2.41 5.51
N GLU A 56 -13.05 -1.92 6.51
CA GLU A 56 -12.54 -0.91 7.43
C GLU A 56 -11.36 -1.41 8.26
N GLN A 57 -11.46 -2.61 8.83
CA GLN A 57 -10.38 -3.23 9.59
C GLN A 57 -9.15 -3.51 8.72
N ASN A 58 -9.36 -4.03 7.52
CA ASN A 58 -8.27 -4.35 6.59
C ASN A 58 -7.51 -3.09 6.17
N ILE A 59 -8.21 -2.05 5.73
CA ILE A 59 -7.59 -0.78 5.33
C ILE A 59 -6.90 -0.11 6.52
N SER A 60 -7.55 -0.04 7.67
CA SER A 60 -6.94 0.53 8.88
C SER A 60 -5.63 -0.19 9.24
N GLY A 61 -5.64 -1.50 9.25
CA GLY A 61 -4.44 -2.30 9.53
C GLY A 61 -3.36 -2.12 8.48
N GLY A 62 -3.72 -2.19 7.21
CA GLY A 62 -2.78 -2.04 6.09
C GLY A 62 -2.14 -0.65 6.03
N VAL A 63 -2.90 0.40 6.29
CA VAL A 63 -2.39 1.78 6.34
C VAL A 63 -1.43 1.96 7.51
N ARG A 64 -1.74 1.43 8.68
CA ARG A 64 -0.82 1.46 9.84
C ARG A 64 0.47 0.70 9.56
N TYR A 65 0.39 -0.41 8.86
CA TYR A 65 1.57 -1.17 8.44
C TYR A 65 2.42 -0.35 7.46
N LEU A 66 1.80 0.27 6.46
CA LEU A 66 2.50 1.17 5.54
C LEU A 66 3.16 2.35 6.27
N ALA A 67 2.47 2.97 7.22
CA ALA A 67 3.01 4.07 8.01
C ALA A 67 4.25 3.62 8.80
N TRP A 68 4.23 2.42 9.34
CA TRP A 68 5.38 1.85 10.05
C TRP A 68 6.55 1.58 9.09
N LEU A 69 6.28 1.01 7.90
CA LEU A 69 7.31 0.81 6.88
C LEU A 69 7.92 2.14 6.40
N MET A 70 7.08 3.17 6.24
CA MET A 70 7.54 4.52 5.88
C MET A 70 8.55 5.07 6.90
N ARG A 71 8.29 4.87 8.19
CA ARG A 71 9.23 5.26 9.24
C ARG A 71 10.50 4.43 9.22
N LEU A 72 10.35 3.10 9.09
CA LEU A 72 11.48 2.17 9.08
C LEU A 72 12.46 2.46 7.93
N PHE A 73 11.94 2.76 6.76
CA PHE A 73 12.72 2.97 5.53
C PHE A 73 12.88 4.45 5.14
N HIS A 74 12.66 5.37 6.09
CA HIS A 74 12.87 6.82 5.91
C HIS A 74 12.17 7.36 4.65
N ASN A 75 10.94 6.96 4.42
CA ASN A 75 10.08 7.36 3.29
C ASN A 75 10.63 6.97 1.90
N ASP A 76 11.55 6.01 1.80
CA ASP A 76 11.95 5.45 0.52
C ASP A 76 10.87 4.50 0.00
N LEU A 77 10.06 4.96 -0.95
CA LEU A 77 8.91 4.21 -1.47
C LEU A 77 9.29 2.88 -2.11
N ARG A 78 10.49 2.76 -2.66
CA ARG A 78 10.98 1.49 -3.24
C ARG A 78 11.17 0.43 -2.16
N LEU A 79 11.78 0.82 -1.04
CA LEU A 79 11.98 -0.07 0.11
C LEU A 79 10.65 -0.37 0.81
N VAL A 80 9.77 0.62 0.92
CA VAL A 80 8.43 0.44 1.50
C VAL A 80 7.62 -0.57 0.70
N ALA A 81 7.55 -0.43 -0.61
CA ALA A 81 6.84 -1.36 -1.48
C ALA A 81 7.46 -2.76 -1.44
N ALA A 82 8.77 -2.87 -1.49
CA ALA A 82 9.47 -4.15 -1.35
C ALA A 82 9.19 -4.80 0.00
N GLY A 83 9.27 -4.04 1.09
CA GLY A 83 9.00 -4.53 2.44
C GLY A 83 7.56 -4.97 2.63
N TYR A 84 6.61 -4.28 2.00
CA TYR A 84 5.20 -4.68 2.01
C TYR A 84 5.01 -6.05 1.34
N TYR A 85 5.70 -6.29 0.25
CA TYR A 85 5.59 -7.52 -0.52
C TYR A 85 6.30 -8.72 0.13
N VAL A 86 7.57 -8.58 0.53
CA VAL A 86 8.39 -9.71 1.02
C VAL A 86 8.66 -9.69 2.52
N GLY A 87 8.19 -8.67 3.22
CA GLY A 87 8.47 -8.48 4.63
C GLY A 87 9.67 -7.57 4.88
N GLU A 88 9.57 -6.84 5.95
CA GLU A 88 10.53 -5.81 6.34
C GLU A 88 11.91 -6.34 6.68
N ASP A 89 11.99 -7.53 7.27
CA ASP A 89 13.27 -8.09 7.73
C ASP A 89 14.24 -8.37 6.57
N ILE A 90 13.74 -8.91 5.47
CA ILE A 90 14.55 -9.18 4.28
C ILE A 90 15.05 -7.87 3.68
N VAL A 91 14.17 -6.89 3.54
CA VAL A 91 14.51 -5.59 2.95
C VAL A 91 15.43 -4.80 3.88
N ALA A 92 15.24 -4.85 5.19
CA ALA A 92 16.10 -4.19 6.16
C ALA A 92 17.54 -4.74 6.12
N ARG A 93 17.70 -6.05 5.89
CA ARG A 93 19.01 -6.68 5.81
C ARG A 93 19.70 -6.48 4.45
N ARG A 94 18.96 -6.47 3.36
CA ARG A 94 19.52 -6.46 2.00
C ARG A 94 19.38 -5.12 1.28
N GLY A 95 18.43 -4.30 1.68
CA GLY A 95 18.18 -2.99 1.09
C GLY A 95 17.98 -3.08 -0.43
N LEU A 96 18.53 -2.10 -1.16
CA LEU A 96 18.42 -2.03 -2.62
C LEU A 96 19.24 -3.10 -3.36
N SER A 97 20.10 -3.83 -2.67
CA SER A 97 20.86 -4.95 -3.26
C SER A 97 20.03 -6.23 -3.41
N TYR A 98 18.80 -6.23 -2.93
CA TYR A 98 17.92 -7.38 -3.01
C TYR A 98 17.37 -7.56 -4.44
N HIS A 99 17.94 -8.51 -5.18
CA HIS A 99 17.54 -8.81 -6.56
C HIS A 99 16.59 -10.01 -6.60
N ASN A 100 15.31 -9.77 -6.55
CA ASN A 100 14.28 -10.76 -6.81
C ASN A 100 13.35 -10.20 -7.90
N ARG A 101 13.17 -10.97 -8.98
CA ARG A 101 12.35 -10.54 -10.13
C ARG A 101 10.93 -10.17 -9.74
N GLU A 102 10.32 -10.96 -8.85
CA GLU A 102 8.95 -10.70 -8.39
C GLU A 102 8.87 -9.41 -7.60
N VAL A 103 9.83 -9.16 -6.72
CA VAL A 103 9.91 -7.92 -5.93
C VAL A 103 10.12 -6.71 -6.84
N VAL A 104 11.07 -6.80 -7.77
CA VAL A 104 11.34 -5.72 -8.74
C VAL A 104 10.10 -5.40 -9.57
N SER A 105 9.40 -6.42 -10.06
CA SER A 105 8.16 -6.28 -10.80
C SER A 105 7.04 -5.64 -9.95
N TYR A 106 6.89 -6.09 -8.71
CA TYR A 106 5.93 -5.52 -7.77
C TYR A 106 6.19 -4.03 -7.53
N VAL A 107 7.41 -3.66 -7.19
CA VAL A 107 7.81 -2.26 -6.96
C VAL A 107 7.54 -1.40 -8.19
N ALA A 108 7.89 -1.89 -9.38
CA ALA A 108 7.65 -1.18 -10.64
C ALA A 108 6.16 -0.97 -10.90
N ARG A 109 5.31 -1.96 -10.64
CA ARG A 109 3.85 -1.84 -10.80
C ARG A 109 3.23 -0.88 -9.80
N ILE A 110 3.65 -0.93 -8.54
CA ILE A 110 3.19 0.03 -7.53
C ILE A 110 3.57 1.45 -7.94
N ARG A 111 4.81 1.67 -8.39
CA ARG A 111 5.27 2.98 -8.86
C ARG A 111 4.44 3.49 -10.03
N ALA A 112 4.21 2.66 -11.04
CA ALA A 112 3.43 3.05 -12.22
C ALA A 112 1.99 3.43 -11.83
N THR A 113 1.32 2.62 -11.02
CA THR A 113 -0.04 2.90 -10.55
C THR A 113 -0.08 4.14 -9.65
N TYR A 114 0.90 4.32 -8.79
CA TYR A 114 1.03 5.48 -7.91
C TYR A 114 1.14 6.78 -8.73
N VAL A 115 1.96 6.80 -9.76
CA VAL A 115 2.13 7.96 -10.64
C VAL A 115 0.82 8.30 -11.36
N LEU A 116 0.11 7.30 -11.87
CA LEU A 116 -1.20 7.49 -12.51
C LEU A 116 -2.24 8.04 -11.53
N GLN A 117 -2.32 7.49 -10.33
CA GLN A 117 -3.26 7.96 -9.29
C GLN A 117 -2.96 9.39 -8.85
N ALA A 118 -1.70 9.73 -8.66
CA ALA A 118 -1.27 11.09 -8.31
C ALA A 118 -1.62 12.09 -9.43
N GLY A 119 -1.37 11.73 -10.69
CA GLY A 119 -1.72 12.54 -11.84
C GLY A 119 -3.22 12.79 -11.99
N MET A 120 -4.05 11.80 -11.69
CA MET A 120 -5.52 11.94 -11.66
C MET A 120 -5.98 12.93 -10.59
N ASN A 121 -5.40 12.86 -9.39
CA ASN A 121 -5.73 13.77 -8.30
C ASN A 121 -5.38 15.22 -8.66
N ASP A 122 -4.19 15.46 -9.21
CA ASP A 122 -3.77 16.78 -9.68
C ASP A 122 -4.69 17.35 -10.77
N GLY A 123 -5.15 16.48 -11.66
CA GLY A 123 -6.10 16.86 -12.71
C GLY A 123 -7.46 17.27 -12.13
N LEU A 124 -7.95 16.58 -11.14
CA LEU A 124 -9.22 16.89 -10.45
C LEU A 124 -9.13 18.19 -9.67
N GLU A 125 -8.04 18.43 -8.94
CA GLU A 125 -7.83 19.67 -8.20
C GLU A 125 -7.73 20.88 -9.14
N LYS A 126 -7.01 20.77 -10.23
CA LYS A 126 -6.92 21.84 -11.27
C LYS A 126 -8.28 22.10 -11.92
N SER A 127 -9.07 21.07 -12.17
CA SER A 127 -10.42 21.22 -12.73
C SER A 127 -11.39 21.89 -11.73
N ALA A 128 -11.33 21.51 -10.45
CA ALA A 128 -12.13 22.12 -9.39
C ALA A 128 -11.77 23.60 -9.20
N SER A 129 -10.50 23.95 -9.20
CA SER A 129 -10.02 25.34 -9.08
C SER A 129 -10.49 26.21 -10.22
N LYS A 130 -10.52 25.70 -11.45
CA LYS A 130 -11.03 26.44 -12.63
C LYS A 130 -12.54 26.71 -12.53
N LYS A 131 -13.32 25.84 -11.89
CA LYS A 131 -14.76 26.04 -11.69
C LYS A 131 -15.08 27.09 -10.64
N VAL A 132 -14.20 27.30 -9.67
CA VAL A 132 -14.41 28.28 -8.58
C VAL A 132 -14.10 29.72 -9.03
N ILE A 133 -13.28 29.90 -10.08
CA ILE A 133 -12.88 31.22 -10.59
C ILE A 133 -13.89 31.78 -11.63
N ARG A 134 -14.88 31.00 -11.99
CA ARG A 134 -16.00 31.45 -12.87
C ARG A 134 -17.24 31.74 -12.04
#